data_96063d4fe46ed3a88b3ff7fad408d7bd
#
_entry.id   96063d4fe46ed3a88b3ff7fad408d7bd
#
_cell.length_a   1.000
_cell.length_b   1.000
_cell.length_c   1.000
_cell.angle_alpha   90.00
_cell.angle_beta   90.00
_cell.angle_gamma   90.00
#
_symmetry.space_group_name_H-M   'P 1'
#
loop_
_entity.id
_entity.type
_entity.pdbx_description
1 polymer ?
#
loop_
_entity_poly.entity_id
_entity_poly.type
_entity_poly.pdbx_seq_one_letter_code
_entity_poly.pdbx_strand_id
1 'polypeptide(L)'
;MIKILHPAARVGHFTKVLLVLAGTSALVACSTNLPGLAGLQKNQLSLPEAIRVPSGHQVALEARGSGELLYTCQAIKRAPFEYAWLLQASSMRLQDNSGRTVNYFPGTRSRWVHSDGSQLVTQSSVEAAADSANLPQQRAMVDATSTAGASGMLGKVKYVQILRNIGGVVTTKPCIAGNLGMRVSVPLESDYVFWQPSS
;
A
#
# COMPACT_ATOMS: atom_id res chain seq x y z
N MET A 1 -49.52 -43.63 -57.46
CA MET A 1 -49.21 -44.33 -58.70
C MET A 1 -47.76 -44.16 -59.06
N ILE A 2 -47.11 -45.32 -59.33
CA ILE A 2 -45.84 -45.55 -60.01
C ILE A 2 -44.58 -45.14 -59.19
N LYS A 3 -43.93 -46.09 -58.52
CA LYS A 3 -43.06 -47.24 -58.89
C LYS A 3 -41.70 -46.82 -59.46
N ILE A 4 -40.67 -47.21 -58.66
CA ILE A 4 -39.50 -48.11 -58.94
C ILE A 4 -38.35 -47.34 -59.61
N LEU A 5 -37.11 -47.46 -59.13
CA LEU A 5 -36.15 -48.55 -59.16
C LEU A 5 -34.85 -48.18 -58.43
N HIS A 6 -34.30 -49.15 -57.67
CA HIS A 6 -32.89 -49.21 -57.31
C HIS A 6 -32.06 -49.73 -58.51
N PRO A 7 -30.75 -49.43 -58.49
CA PRO A 7 -29.88 -50.51 -58.09
C PRO A 7 -28.65 -50.11 -57.25
N ALA A 8 -28.13 -51.15 -56.71
CA ALA A 8 -27.05 -51.28 -55.75
C ALA A 8 -25.63 -51.06 -56.31
N ALA A 9 -24.72 -50.91 -55.37
CA ALA A 9 -23.33 -51.36 -55.29
C ALA A 9 -22.20 -50.40 -55.63
N ARG A 10 -21.36 -50.02 -54.71
CA ARG A 10 -20.06 -50.69 -54.50
C ARG A 10 -19.34 -50.13 -53.28
N VAL A 11 -18.86 -51.09 -52.49
CA VAL A 11 -17.93 -50.97 -51.35
C VAL A 11 -16.62 -50.36 -51.84
N GLY A 12 -16.17 -49.33 -51.15
CA GLY A 12 -14.83 -48.78 -51.27
C GLY A 12 -14.35 -48.37 -49.88
N HIS A 13 -13.55 -49.26 -49.23
CA HIS A 13 -12.86 -48.95 -47.99
C HIS A 13 -11.77 -47.92 -48.28
N PHE A 14 -11.95 -46.67 -47.84
CA PHE A 14 -10.86 -45.74 -47.65
C PHE A 14 -10.70 -45.45 -46.16
N THR A 15 -9.67 -46.12 -45.61
CA THR A 15 -9.16 -45.83 -44.29
C THR A 15 -8.62 -44.40 -44.26
N LYS A 16 -9.40 -43.47 -43.71
CA LYS A 16 -8.93 -42.13 -43.39
C LYS A 16 -8.32 -42.17 -42.02
N VAL A 17 -6.99 -42.14 -41.98
CA VAL A 17 -6.19 -41.84 -40.80
C VAL A 17 -6.52 -40.41 -40.38
N LEU A 18 -7.26 -40.28 -39.27
CA LEU A 18 -7.52 -39.00 -38.63
C LEU A 18 -6.32 -38.63 -37.78
N LEU A 19 -5.45 -37.74 -38.30
CA LEU A 19 -4.38 -37.11 -37.50
C LEU A 19 -5.04 -36.12 -36.55
N VAL A 20 -5.20 -36.50 -35.28
CA VAL A 20 -5.59 -35.60 -34.21
C VAL A 20 -4.36 -34.79 -33.81
N LEU A 21 -4.25 -33.59 -34.35
CA LEU A 21 -3.32 -32.57 -33.84
C LEU A 21 -3.87 -32.07 -32.53
N ALA A 22 -3.37 -32.61 -31.42
CA ALA A 22 -3.57 -32.08 -30.08
C ALA A 22 -2.80 -30.76 -29.99
N GLY A 23 -3.47 -29.64 -30.29
CA GLY A 23 -2.99 -28.29 -30.04
C GLY A 23 -2.97 -28.03 -28.52
N THR A 24 -1.82 -28.19 -27.87
CA THR A 24 -1.60 -27.74 -26.52
C THR A 24 -1.54 -26.21 -26.53
N SER A 25 -2.68 -25.56 -26.27
CA SER A 25 -2.73 -24.12 -25.99
C SER A 25 -2.01 -23.90 -24.65
N ALA A 26 -0.74 -23.52 -24.70
CA ALA A 26 -0.03 -23.00 -23.56
C ALA A 26 -0.68 -21.66 -23.18
N LEU A 27 -1.54 -21.67 -22.17
CA LEU A 27 -1.98 -20.46 -21.47
C LEU A 27 -0.74 -19.87 -20.79
N VAL A 28 -0.06 -18.95 -21.47
CA VAL A 28 0.91 -18.06 -20.85
C VAL A 28 0.10 -17.17 -19.89
N ALA A 29 -0.03 -17.59 -18.66
CA ALA A 29 -0.47 -16.73 -17.58
C ALA A 29 0.61 -15.64 -17.45
N CYS A 30 0.38 -14.49 -18.06
CA CYS A 30 1.10 -13.27 -17.72
C CYS A 30 0.78 -12.96 -16.26
N SER A 31 1.55 -13.52 -15.35
CA SER A 31 1.68 -13.00 -14.00
C SER A 31 2.25 -11.61 -14.15
N THR A 32 1.41 -10.60 -14.18
CA THR A 32 1.81 -9.22 -13.95
C THR A 32 2.31 -9.17 -12.51
N ASN A 33 3.57 -9.54 -12.31
CA ASN A 33 4.31 -9.15 -11.13
C ASN A 33 4.40 -7.63 -11.19
N LEU A 34 3.39 -6.95 -10.64
CA LEU A 34 3.57 -5.59 -10.17
C LEU A 34 4.83 -5.66 -9.31
N PRO A 35 5.85 -4.79 -9.55
CA PRO A 35 6.98 -4.67 -8.64
C PRO A 35 6.42 -4.21 -7.30
N GLY A 36 5.88 -5.17 -6.57
CA GLY A 36 5.20 -4.95 -5.31
C GLY A 36 6.24 -4.81 -4.22
N LEU A 37 5.78 -4.30 -3.13
CA LEU A 37 6.37 -4.17 -1.80
C LEU A 37 7.33 -5.31 -1.38
N ALA A 38 7.19 -6.51 -1.94
CA ALA A 38 8.12 -7.64 -1.74
C ALA A 38 9.60 -7.33 -2.03
N GLY A 39 9.88 -6.31 -2.88
CA GLY A 39 11.23 -5.82 -3.11
C GLY A 39 11.79 -4.99 -1.95
N LEU A 40 10.93 -4.31 -1.19
CA LEU A 40 11.34 -3.47 -0.04
C LEU A 40 11.74 -4.30 1.18
N GLN A 41 11.14 -5.48 1.34
CA GLN A 41 11.53 -6.44 2.39
C GLN A 41 13.00 -6.85 2.31
N LYS A 42 13.50 -7.05 1.10
CA LYS A 42 14.84 -7.64 0.89
C LYS A 42 15.97 -6.64 1.06
N ASN A 43 15.68 -5.34 1.08
CA ASN A 43 16.76 -4.35 1.03
C ASN A 43 16.61 -3.19 2.03
N GLN A 44 16.52 -3.52 3.33
CA GLN A 44 16.63 -2.50 4.37
C GLN A 44 17.94 -1.68 4.24
N LEU A 45 19.00 -2.28 3.66
CA LEU A 45 20.29 -1.61 3.46
C LEU A 45 20.22 -0.47 2.44
N SER A 46 19.26 -0.48 1.51
CA SER A 46 19.06 0.63 0.56
C SER A 46 18.34 1.83 1.16
N LEU A 47 17.74 1.67 2.35
CA LEU A 47 17.07 2.76 3.05
C LEU A 47 18.08 3.58 3.86
N PRO A 48 17.78 4.88 4.10
CA PRO A 48 18.52 5.68 5.07
C PRO A 48 18.55 4.98 6.44
N GLU A 49 19.71 4.99 7.10
CA GLU A 49 19.94 4.25 8.35
C GLU A 49 18.91 4.57 9.43
N ALA A 50 18.53 5.83 9.57
CA ALA A 50 17.58 6.29 10.59
C ALA A 50 16.24 5.56 10.55
N ILE A 51 15.77 5.18 9.34
CA ILE A 51 14.46 4.54 9.16
C ILE A 51 14.54 3.04 8.95
N ARG A 52 15.73 2.41 9.04
CA ARG A 52 15.86 0.95 8.95
C ARG A 52 15.22 0.28 10.15
N VAL A 53 14.54 -0.82 9.92
CA VAL A 53 14.07 -1.70 10.99
C VAL A 53 15.25 -2.55 11.47
N PRO A 54 15.46 -2.70 12.79
CA PRO A 54 16.52 -3.55 13.33
C PRO A 54 16.41 -4.99 12.83
N SER A 55 17.54 -5.69 12.75
CA SER A 55 17.57 -7.13 12.46
C SER A 55 16.71 -7.92 13.46
N GLY A 56 16.30 -9.12 13.10
CA GLY A 56 15.41 -9.94 13.95
C GLY A 56 13.93 -9.59 13.79
N HIS A 57 13.58 -8.84 12.76
CA HIS A 57 12.18 -8.54 12.42
C HIS A 57 11.84 -9.03 11.02
N GLN A 58 10.59 -9.42 10.84
CA GLN A 58 9.99 -9.82 9.56
C GLN A 58 8.72 -9.02 9.30
N VAL A 59 8.31 -8.95 8.04
CA VAL A 59 7.08 -8.28 7.68
C VAL A 59 5.88 -9.09 8.14
N ALA A 60 4.98 -8.44 8.87
CA ALA A 60 3.68 -8.98 9.25
C ALA A 60 2.61 -8.62 8.22
N LEU A 61 2.64 -7.39 7.72
CA LEU A 61 1.63 -6.85 6.82
C LEU A 61 2.25 -5.75 5.96
N GLU A 62 1.81 -5.70 4.72
CA GLU A 62 2.05 -4.59 3.80
C GLU A 62 0.72 -4.00 3.35
N ALA A 63 0.66 -2.68 3.27
CA ALA A 63 -0.52 -1.98 2.77
C ALA A 63 -0.11 -0.79 1.89
N ARG A 64 -0.94 -0.49 0.91
CA ARG A 64 -0.83 0.73 0.11
C ARG A 64 -1.92 1.71 0.55
N GLY A 65 -1.52 2.96 0.78
CA GLY A 65 -2.43 4.04 1.11
C GLY A 65 -2.49 5.07 0.00
N SER A 66 -3.70 5.56 -0.25
CA SER A 66 -3.95 6.71 -1.12
C SER A 66 -5.06 7.56 -0.54
N GLY A 67 -5.00 8.86 -0.77
CA GLY A 67 -6.01 9.79 -0.26
C GLY A 67 -5.50 11.21 -0.24
N GLU A 68 -6.04 12.02 0.66
CA GLU A 68 -5.75 13.44 0.78
C GLU A 68 -5.43 13.85 2.21
N LEU A 69 -4.53 14.82 2.32
CA LEU A 69 -4.19 15.51 3.55
C LEU A 69 -4.74 16.92 3.50
N LEU A 70 -5.54 17.30 4.49
CA LEU A 70 -6.08 18.65 4.62
C LEU A 70 -5.20 19.48 5.54
N TYR A 71 -4.66 20.54 5.01
CA TYR A 71 -3.84 21.52 5.75
C TYR A 71 -4.58 22.83 5.94
N THR A 72 -4.25 23.52 7.04
CA THR A 72 -4.65 24.90 7.26
C THR A 72 -3.40 25.75 7.54
N CYS A 73 -3.27 26.90 6.89
CA CYS A 73 -2.22 27.86 7.19
C CYS A 73 -2.49 28.52 8.54
N GLN A 74 -1.56 28.40 9.49
CA GLN A 74 -1.68 28.91 10.85
C GLN A 74 -0.41 29.62 11.29
N ALA A 75 -0.56 30.58 12.21
CA ALA A 75 0.58 31.16 12.91
C ALA A 75 1.18 30.13 13.90
N ILE A 76 2.50 30.09 13.99
CA ILE A 76 3.21 29.21 14.92
C ILE A 76 3.18 29.86 16.31
N LYS A 77 2.55 29.19 17.28
CA LYS A 77 2.30 29.74 18.63
C LYS A 77 3.54 30.22 19.38
N ARG A 78 4.72 29.66 19.09
CA ARG A 78 5.98 29.97 19.80
C ARG A 78 6.98 30.78 18.97
N ALA A 79 6.61 31.13 17.74
CA ALA A 79 7.43 31.89 16.81
C ALA A 79 6.56 32.99 16.19
N PRO A 80 6.45 34.18 16.82
CA PRO A 80 5.66 35.29 16.30
C PRO A 80 6.16 35.67 14.92
N PHE A 81 5.23 35.91 13.99
CA PHE A 81 5.46 36.17 12.56
C PHE A 81 5.89 34.98 11.70
N GLU A 82 5.95 33.77 12.26
CA GLU A 82 6.13 32.55 11.48
C GLU A 82 4.79 31.86 11.24
N TYR A 83 4.64 31.31 10.04
CA TYR A 83 3.43 30.67 9.58
C TYR A 83 3.77 29.32 8.98
N ALA A 84 2.91 28.32 9.20
CA ALA A 84 3.09 27.00 8.64
C ALA A 84 1.77 26.36 8.22
N TRP A 85 1.86 25.48 7.24
CA TRP A 85 0.79 24.56 6.90
C TRP A 85 0.71 23.45 7.95
N LEU A 86 -0.34 23.47 8.75
CA LEU A 86 -0.57 22.44 9.78
C LEU A 86 -1.62 21.46 9.32
N LEU A 87 -1.28 20.16 9.40
CA LEU A 87 -2.20 19.07 9.09
C LEU A 87 -3.39 19.09 10.05
N GLN A 88 -4.60 19.08 9.49
CA GLN A 88 -5.86 19.11 10.24
C GLN A 88 -6.60 17.77 10.15
N ALA A 89 -6.58 17.15 8.97
CA ALA A 89 -7.28 15.91 8.71
C ALA A 89 -6.57 15.09 7.63
N SER A 90 -6.88 13.80 7.61
CA SER A 90 -6.45 12.86 6.59
C SER A 90 -7.63 12.00 6.18
N SER A 91 -7.80 11.81 4.88
CA SER A 91 -8.78 10.90 4.28
C SER A 91 -8.12 9.69 3.63
N MET A 92 -6.97 9.27 4.16
CA MET A 92 -6.21 8.14 3.63
C MET A 92 -6.97 6.82 3.76
N ARG A 93 -7.07 6.09 2.65
CA ARG A 93 -7.56 4.71 2.60
C ARG A 93 -6.39 3.79 2.37
N LEU A 94 -6.15 2.87 3.31
CA LEU A 94 -5.13 1.86 3.20
C LEU A 94 -5.77 0.50 2.93
N GLN A 95 -5.15 -0.27 2.03
CA GLN A 95 -5.53 -1.65 1.74
C GLN A 95 -4.30 -2.53 1.78
N ASP A 96 -4.42 -3.70 2.41
CA ASP A 96 -3.39 -4.72 2.38
C ASP A 96 -3.37 -5.45 1.01
N ASN A 97 -2.39 -6.33 0.81
CA ASN A 97 -2.25 -7.11 -0.42
C ASN A 97 -3.43 -8.05 -0.71
N SER A 98 -4.32 -8.27 0.28
CA SER A 98 -5.57 -9.05 0.14
C SER A 98 -6.79 -8.14 -0.09
N GLY A 99 -6.59 -6.83 -0.22
CA GLY A 99 -7.67 -5.84 -0.35
C GLY A 99 -8.41 -5.49 0.95
N ARG A 100 -7.93 -5.99 2.10
CA ARG A 100 -8.53 -5.68 3.40
C ARG A 100 -8.12 -4.28 3.86
N THR A 101 -9.06 -3.59 4.49
CA THR A 101 -8.85 -2.21 4.92
C THR A 101 -7.99 -2.13 6.19
N VAL A 102 -7.09 -1.16 6.20
CA VAL A 102 -6.36 -0.69 7.37
C VAL A 102 -6.70 0.79 7.57
N ASN A 103 -7.43 1.13 8.61
CA ASN A 103 -7.75 2.52 8.93
C ASN A 103 -6.55 3.20 9.58
N TYR A 104 -6.18 4.37 9.07
CA TYR A 104 -5.07 5.16 9.57
C TYR A 104 -5.56 6.49 10.15
N PHE A 105 -5.12 6.79 11.35
CA PHE A 105 -5.43 8.02 12.08
C PHE A 105 -4.10 8.73 12.39
N PRO A 106 -3.74 9.78 11.62
CA PRO A 106 -2.50 10.51 11.81
C PRO A 106 -2.53 11.33 13.11
N GLY A 107 -1.34 11.57 13.66
CA GLY A 107 -1.18 12.38 14.87
C GLY A 107 0.23 12.23 15.44
N THR A 108 0.52 12.92 16.54
CA THR A 108 1.77 12.74 17.30
C THR A 108 1.97 11.29 17.75
N ARG A 109 0.87 10.60 17.97
CA ARG A 109 0.77 9.15 18.17
C ARG A 109 -0.20 8.62 17.13
N SER A 110 0.33 8.20 16.00
CA SER A 110 -0.48 7.63 14.92
C SER A 110 -1.06 6.28 15.32
N ARG A 111 -2.29 6.01 14.87
CA ARG A 111 -3.01 4.76 15.15
C ARG A 111 -3.44 4.07 13.86
N TRP A 112 -3.32 2.75 13.85
CA TRP A 112 -3.82 1.89 12.78
C TRP A 112 -4.79 0.86 13.35
N VAL A 113 -5.86 0.59 12.60
CA VAL A 113 -6.89 -0.41 12.92
C VAL A 113 -7.13 -1.26 11.68
N HIS A 114 -6.78 -2.52 11.74
CA HIS A 114 -7.02 -3.48 10.68
C HIS A 114 -8.45 -4.02 10.74
N SER A 115 -8.99 -4.48 9.62
CA SER A 115 -10.36 -4.99 9.53
C SER A 115 -10.64 -6.26 10.35
N ASP A 116 -9.59 -6.96 10.83
CA ASP A 116 -9.72 -8.08 11.76
C ASP A 116 -9.91 -7.64 13.23
N GLY A 117 -9.98 -6.33 13.49
CA GLY A 117 -10.14 -5.73 14.81
C GLY A 117 -8.84 -5.49 15.55
N SER A 118 -7.69 -5.96 15.05
CA SER A 118 -6.40 -5.66 15.65
C SER A 118 -6.01 -4.21 15.44
N GLN A 119 -5.34 -3.60 16.42
CA GLN A 119 -4.91 -2.21 16.36
C GLN A 119 -3.57 -1.98 17.04
N LEU A 120 -2.93 -0.88 16.65
CA LEU A 120 -1.72 -0.40 17.29
C LEU A 120 -1.68 1.14 17.31
N VAL A 121 -0.90 1.68 18.25
CA VAL A 121 -0.56 3.11 18.34
C VAL A 121 0.97 3.22 18.40
N THR A 122 1.53 4.24 17.77
CA THR A 122 2.96 4.51 17.86
C THR A 122 3.29 5.42 19.02
N GLN A 123 4.48 5.24 19.60
CA GLN A 123 4.97 6.12 20.65
C GLN A 123 5.94 7.20 20.14
N SER A 124 6.67 6.90 19.06
CA SER A 124 7.66 7.79 18.46
C SER A 124 7.87 7.45 17.00
N SER A 125 8.37 8.42 16.24
CA SER A 125 8.81 8.21 14.86
C SER A 125 10.14 8.90 14.59
N VAL A 126 10.89 8.37 13.64
CA VAL A 126 12.07 8.99 13.04
C VAL A 126 11.86 9.11 11.54
N GLU A 127 12.38 10.18 10.97
CA GLU A 127 12.21 10.52 9.57
C GLU A 127 13.56 10.51 8.85
N ALA A 128 13.53 10.12 7.58
CA ALA A 128 14.63 10.34 6.66
C ALA A 128 14.55 11.75 6.08
N ALA A 129 15.66 12.23 5.52
CA ALA A 129 15.63 13.47 4.75
C ALA A 129 14.61 13.35 3.62
N ALA A 130 13.77 14.39 3.46
CA ALA A 130 12.75 14.48 2.43
C ALA A 130 13.23 15.36 1.27
N ASP A 131 12.64 15.15 0.10
CA ASP A 131 12.66 16.17 -0.96
C ASP A 131 11.55 17.22 -0.71
N SER A 132 11.57 18.28 -1.51
CA SER A 132 10.64 19.42 -1.32
C SER A 132 9.20 19.11 -1.74
N ALA A 133 8.95 18.02 -2.44
CA ALA A 133 7.67 17.71 -3.05
C ALA A 133 6.92 16.59 -2.33
N ASN A 134 7.64 15.74 -1.58
CA ASN A 134 7.10 14.56 -0.95
C ASN A 134 7.31 14.59 0.56
N LEU A 135 6.39 13.97 1.31
CA LEU A 135 6.62 13.77 2.73
C LEU A 135 7.85 12.88 2.99
N PRO A 136 8.55 13.09 4.11
CA PRO A 136 9.67 12.24 4.46
C PRO A 136 9.21 10.78 4.66
N GLN A 137 10.08 9.85 4.27
CA GLN A 137 9.91 8.46 4.67
C GLN A 137 10.18 8.35 6.17
N GLN A 138 9.50 7.45 6.86
CA GLN A 138 9.62 7.36 8.30
C GLN A 138 9.52 5.92 8.82
N ARG A 139 10.10 5.70 10.01
CA ARG A 139 9.90 4.52 10.82
C ARG A 139 9.34 4.93 12.16
N ALA A 140 8.18 4.39 12.51
CA ALA A 140 7.56 4.58 13.80
C ALA A 140 7.73 3.34 14.69
N MET A 141 7.96 3.54 15.97
CA MET A 141 8.00 2.48 16.98
C MET A 141 6.61 2.35 17.61
N VAL A 142 6.13 1.13 17.74
CA VAL A 142 4.82 0.83 18.32
C VAL A 142 4.92 0.84 19.84
N ASP A 143 3.94 1.46 20.49
CA ASP A 143 3.75 1.39 21.93
C ASP A 143 3.25 -0.01 22.31
N ALA A 144 4.08 -0.75 23.03
CA ALA A 144 3.79 -2.14 23.40
C ALA A 144 2.50 -2.30 24.23
N THR A 145 2.08 -1.23 24.92
CA THR A 145 0.86 -1.24 25.76
C THR A 145 -0.41 -0.95 24.97
N SER A 146 -0.27 -0.51 23.72
CA SER A 146 -1.38 -0.04 22.88
C SER A 146 -1.92 -1.08 21.89
N THR A 147 -1.26 -2.24 21.78
CA THR A 147 -1.71 -3.31 20.88
C THR A 147 -2.91 -4.02 21.49
N ALA A 148 -4.04 -3.95 20.81
CA ALA A 148 -5.20 -4.77 21.10
C ALA A 148 -5.41 -5.82 19.99
N GLY A 149 -6.02 -6.97 20.33
CA GLY A 149 -6.20 -8.06 19.38
C GLY A 149 -4.89 -8.80 19.07
N ALA A 150 -4.22 -9.33 20.09
CA ALA A 150 -2.89 -9.95 20.01
C ALA A 150 -2.78 -11.09 18.97
N SER A 151 -3.90 -11.72 18.61
CA SER A 151 -3.97 -12.75 17.59
C SER A 151 -4.17 -12.21 16.16
N GLY A 152 -4.48 -10.92 16.00
CA GLY A 152 -4.70 -10.30 14.70
C GLY A 152 -3.42 -9.83 14.02
N MET A 153 -3.54 -9.37 12.79
CA MET A 153 -2.42 -9.00 11.90
C MET A 153 -1.49 -7.94 12.51
N LEU A 154 -2.03 -7.00 13.30
CA LEU A 154 -1.27 -5.94 13.94
C LEU A 154 -0.81 -6.27 15.38
N GLY A 155 -1.26 -7.38 15.94
CA GLY A 155 -1.08 -7.68 17.38
C GLY A 155 0.36 -7.87 17.84
N LYS A 156 1.27 -8.29 16.95
CA LYS A 156 2.69 -8.50 17.24
C LYS A 156 3.61 -7.46 16.62
N VAL A 157 3.07 -6.45 15.95
CA VAL A 157 3.84 -5.42 15.25
C VAL A 157 4.64 -4.58 16.25
N LYS A 158 5.90 -4.31 15.92
CA LYS A 158 6.83 -3.47 16.71
C LYS A 158 7.23 -2.19 15.99
N TYR A 159 7.27 -2.22 14.66
CA TYR A 159 7.60 -1.03 13.85
C TYR A 159 6.64 -0.90 12.68
N VAL A 160 6.38 0.35 12.30
CA VAL A 160 5.69 0.69 11.06
C VAL A 160 6.64 1.57 10.24
N GLN A 161 6.91 1.18 9.00
CA GLN A 161 7.59 2.05 8.04
C GLN A 161 6.55 2.65 7.10
N ILE A 162 6.69 3.94 6.80
CA ILE A 162 5.95 4.63 5.75
C ILE A 162 6.98 5.03 4.70
N LEU A 163 6.85 4.43 3.53
CA LEU A 163 7.85 4.49 2.46
C LEU A 163 7.21 5.00 1.16
N ARG A 164 8.05 5.39 0.20
CA ARG A 164 7.63 5.82 -1.14
C ARG A 164 6.49 6.85 -1.11
N ASN A 165 6.62 7.86 -0.26
CA ASN A 165 5.65 8.94 -0.24
C ASN A 165 5.68 9.70 -1.57
N ILE A 166 4.51 9.87 -2.20
CA ILE A 166 4.30 10.65 -3.41
C ILE A 166 3.31 11.75 -3.07
N GLY A 167 3.77 13.00 -3.04
CA GLY A 167 2.99 14.15 -2.62
C GLY A 167 2.93 14.34 -1.11
N GLY A 168 1.81 14.87 -0.62
CA GLY A 168 1.58 15.16 0.79
C GLY A 168 2.11 16.51 1.27
N VAL A 169 2.89 17.23 0.46
CA VAL A 169 3.43 18.57 0.80
C VAL A 169 2.70 19.66 0.03
N VAL A 170 2.35 20.77 0.71
CA VAL A 170 1.76 21.93 0.06
C VAL A 170 2.85 22.70 -0.67
N THR A 171 2.92 22.56 -1.99
CA THR A 171 3.93 23.23 -2.84
C THR A 171 3.38 24.39 -3.65
N THR A 172 2.06 24.54 -3.74
CA THR A 172 1.39 25.48 -4.66
C THR A 172 1.26 26.89 -4.10
N LYS A 173 1.26 27.05 -2.77
CA LYS A 173 1.06 28.33 -2.11
C LYS A 173 1.89 28.43 -0.82
N PRO A 174 2.56 29.56 -0.55
CA PRO A 174 3.23 29.78 0.73
C PRO A 174 2.18 29.99 1.84
N CYS A 175 2.50 29.57 3.06
CA CYS A 175 1.75 29.96 4.25
C CYS A 175 2.36 31.26 4.79
N ILE A 176 1.66 32.35 4.64
CA ILE A 176 2.04 33.69 5.06
C ILE A 176 0.86 34.38 5.75
N ALA A 177 1.07 35.57 6.35
CA ALA A 177 0.01 36.27 7.05
C ALA A 177 -1.26 36.48 6.21
N GLY A 178 -1.11 36.80 4.91
CA GLY A 178 -2.25 36.97 3.98
C GLY A 178 -3.04 35.70 3.67
N ASN A 179 -2.50 34.53 4.03
CA ASN A 179 -3.13 33.24 3.80
C ASN A 179 -3.62 32.54 5.09
N LEU A 180 -3.62 33.28 6.21
CA LEU A 180 -4.11 32.71 7.47
C LEU A 180 -5.53 32.19 7.36
N GLY A 181 -5.75 30.96 7.86
CA GLY A 181 -7.02 30.27 7.78
C GLY A 181 -7.30 29.58 6.43
N MET A 182 -6.47 29.81 5.41
CA MET A 182 -6.60 29.10 4.13
C MET A 182 -6.45 27.61 4.33
N ARG A 183 -7.27 26.83 3.63
CA ARG A 183 -7.23 25.37 3.62
C ARG A 183 -6.80 24.86 2.26
N VAL A 184 -5.97 23.82 2.25
CA VAL A 184 -5.49 23.16 1.03
C VAL A 184 -5.58 21.65 1.24
N SER A 185 -6.18 20.94 0.29
CA SER A 185 -6.13 19.49 0.21
C SER A 185 -4.99 19.08 -0.72
N VAL A 186 -4.17 18.13 -0.28
CA VAL A 186 -2.99 17.65 -1.02
C VAL A 186 -3.07 16.13 -1.15
N PRO A 187 -2.99 15.58 -2.37
CA PRO A 187 -2.97 14.14 -2.56
C PRO A 187 -1.71 13.52 -1.98
N LEU A 188 -1.85 12.30 -1.46
CA LEU A 188 -0.76 11.49 -0.94
C LEU A 188 -0.96 10.03 -1.32
N GLU A 189 0.10 9.40 -1.81
CA GLU A 189 0.24 7.95 -1.89
C GLU A 189 1.43 7.51 -1.06
N SER A 190 1.31 6.37 -0.37
CA SER A 190 2.36 5.84 0.50
C SER A 190 2.27 4.33 0.60
N ASP A 191 3.42 3.69 0.80
CA ASP A 191 3.50 2.28 1.17
C ASP A 191 3.74 2.16 2.67
N TYR A 192 3.00 1.26 3.31
CA TYR A 192 3.07 0.96 4.73
C TYR A 192 3.56 -0.46 4.93
N VAL A 193 4.62 -0.63 5.71
CA VAL A 193 5.19 -1.94 6.05
C VAL A 193 5.16 -2.11 7.56
N PHE A 194 4.47 -3.13 8.02
CA PHE A 194 4.31 -3.45 9.44
C PHE A 194 5.24 -4.61 9.80
N TRP A 195 6.08 -4.44 10.81
CA TRP A 195 7.15 -5.36 11.18
C TRP A 195 6.91 -5.97 12.55
N GLN A 196 7.06 -7.28 12.63
CA GLN A 196 6.99 -8.05 13.87
C GLN A 196 8.32 -8.79 14.13
N PRO A 197 8.62 -9.24 15.37
CA PRO A 197 9.76 -10.10 15.62
C PRO A 197 9.73 -11.34 14.72
N SER A 198 10.92 -11.76 14.24
CA SER A 198 11.07 -13.06 13.58
C SER A 198 10.87 -14.17 14.62
N SER A 199 10.27 -15.27 14.19
CA SER A 199 10.05 -16.47 15.04
C SER A 199 11.37 -17.16 15.32
#